data_cff78eb98ea1bc4e556d687979fb6fc4
#
_entry.id   cff78eb98ea1bc4e556d687979fb6fc4
#
_cell.length_a   1.000
_cell.length_b   1.000
_cell.length_c   1.000
_cell.angle_alpha   90.00
_cell.angle_beta   90.00
_cell.angle_gamma   90.00
#
_symmetry.space_group_name_H-M   'P 1'
#
loop_
_entity.id
_entity.type
_entity.pdbx_description
1 polymer ?
#
loop_
_entity_poly.entity_id
_entity_poly.type
_entity_poly.pdbx_seq_one_letter_code
_entity_poly.pdbx_strand_id
1 'polypeptide(L)'
;MDPKPMRFREYRRSDFGWTWELDQECFPPGIAYSRSELRAFLSQKAAETIVAERDGRVVAFVLGWRRSNTEGHVITLDVAVSARRQGLGRQLLVELERRFRAVGVKRVQLETAVTNRTAIAFYERLGYRKVAHLDRYYGLGLHAWKMAKTLDGTGQRTITPSPRE
;
A
#
# COMPACT_ATOMS: atom_id res chain seq x y z
N MET A 1 15.83 -16.80 22.42
CA MET A 1 16.02 -15.40 22.00
C MET A 1 14.67 -14.88 21.54
N ASP A 2 14.16 -13.90 22.23
CA ASP A 2 12.91 -13.28 21.80
C ASP A 2 13.13 -12.56 20.47
N PRO A 3 12.18 -12.69 19.52
CA PRO A 3 12.31 -11.99 18.26
C PRO A 3 12.35 -10.47 18.52
N LYS A 4 13.28 -9.79 17.88
CA LYS A 4 13.34 -8.33 17.98
C LYS A 4 12.03 -7.71 17.55
N PRO A 5 11.60 -6.61 18.19
CA PRO A 5 10.35 -5.95 17.85
C PRO A 5 10.37 -5.46 16.39
N MET A 6 9.20 -5.48 15.77
CA MET A 6 9.00 -4.91 14.43
C MET A 6 9.25 -3.40 14.49
N ARG A 7 10.05 -2.91 13.55
CA ARG A 7 10.36 -1.49 13.43
C ARG A 7 9.85 -0.95 12.10
N PHE A 8 9.04 0.09 12.16
CA PHE A 8 8.59 0.85 10.98
C PHE A 8 9.51 2.05 10.80
N ARG A 9 9.98 2.25 9.59
CA ARG A 9 10.89 3.38 9.27
C ARG A 9 10.80 3.76 7.81
N GLU A 10 11.44 4.89 7.46
CA GLU A 10 11.61 5.32 6.09
C GLU A 10 12.45 4.32 5.28
N TYR A 11 12.10 4.19 4.01
CA TYR A 11 12.90 3.48 3.03
C TYR A 11 14.27 4.18 2.82
N ARG A 12 15.30 3.37 2.63
CA ARG A 12 16.65 3.81 2.28
C ARG A 12 17.07 3.12 0.99
N ARG A 13 17.97 3.75 0.23
CA ARG A 13 18.50 3.13 -1.01
C ARG A 13 19.10 1.74 -0.78
N SER A 14 19.70 1.50 0.37
CA SER A 14 20.22 0.19 0.77
C SER A 14 19.16 -0.90 0.94
N ASP A 15 17.89 -0.53 1.03
CA ASP A 15 16.76 -1.47 1.14
C ASP A 15 16.30 -2.02 -0.21
N PHE A 16 16.81 -1.48 -1.31
CA PHE A 16 16.29 -1.82 -2.64
C PHE A 16 16.27 -3.32 -2.90
N GLY A 17 17.34 -4.03 -2.58
CA GLY A 17 17.43 -5.48 -2.78
C GLY A 17 16.30 -6.23 -2.06
N TRP A 18 16.03 -5.86 -0.80
CA TRP A 18 14.94 -6.45 -0.01
C TRP A 18 13.56 -6.16 -0.61
N THR A 19 13.31 -4.91 -1.02
CA THR A 19 12.02 -4.52 -1.59
C THR A 19 11.77 -5.19 -2.93
N TRP A 20 12.79 -5.31 -3.77
CA TRP A 20 12.65 -6.01 -5.04
C TRP A 20 12.39 -7.51 -4.85
N GLU A 21 13.11 -8.17 -3.96
CA GLU A 21 12.88 -9.58 -3.64
C GLU A 21 11.47 -9.83 -3.10
N LEU A 22 10.96 -8.94 -2.24
CA LEU A 22 9.60 -9.01 -1.75
C LEU A 22 8.57 -8.88 -2.87
N ASP A 23 8.79 -7.97 -3.80
CA ASP A 23 7.90 -7.80 -4.94
C ASP A 23 7.84 -9.05 -5.81
N GLN A 24 9.00 -9.68 -6.06
CA GLN A 24 9.06 -10.95 -6.79
C GLN A 24 8.37 -12.10 -6.04
N GLU A 25 8.46 -12.12 -4.72
CA GLU A 25 7.79 -13.12 -3.87
C GLU A 25 6.27 -12.92 -3.85
N CYS A 26 5.82 -11.67 -3.76
CA CYS A 26 4.40 -11.34 -3.57
C CYS A 26 3.57 -11.41 -4.87
N PHE A 27 4.20 -11.25 -6.03
CA PHE A 27 3.47 -11.15 -7.30
C PHE A 27 4.00 -12.10 -8.36
N PRO A 28 3.11 -12.68 -9.18
CA PRO A 28 3.53 -13.56 -10.27
C PRO A 28 4.19 -12.77 -11.40
N PRO A 29 4.93 -13.47 -12.30
CA PRO A 29 5.43 -12.86 -13.53
C PRO A 29 4.31 -12.17 -14.32
N GLY A 30 4.60 -10.98 -14.85
CA GLY A 30 3.63 -10.13 -15.54
C GLY A 30 2.95 -9.11 -14.63
N ILE A 31 2.97 -9.30 -13.32
CA ILE A 31 2.51 -8.32 -12.33
C ILE A 31 3.69 -7.75 -11.53
N ALA A 32 4.62 -8.61 -11.10
CA ALA A 32 5.84 -8.20 -10.42
C ALA A 32 6.65 -7.21 -11.28
N TYR A 33 7.19 -6.20 -10.62
CA TYR A 33 8.00 -5.18 -11.30
C TYR A 33 9.39 -5.68 -11.68
N SER A 34 9.92 -5.19 -12.79
CA SER A 34 11.35 -5.31 -13.07
C SER A 34 12.17 -4.47 -12.09
N ARG A 35 13.47 -4.74 -12.00
CA ARG A 35 14.37 -3.95 -11.15
C ARG A 35 14.35 -2.47 -11.53
N SER A 36 14.36 -2.18 -12.83
CA SER A 36 14.35 -0.79 -13.32
C SER A 36 13.03 -0.07 -13.03
N GLU A 37 11.90 -0.76 -13.19
CA GLU A 37 10.58 -0.19 -12.86
C GLU A 37 10.46 0.13 -11.37
N LEU A 38 10.76 -0.83 -10.50
CA LEU A 38 10.67 -0.61 -9.06
C LEU A 38 11.62 0.49 -8.61
N ARG A 39 12.85 0.50 -9.14
CA ARG A 39 13.82 1.57 -8.85
C ARG A 39 13.30 2.94 -9.28
N ALA A 40 12.71 3.03 -10.46
CA ALA A 40 12.11 4.27 -10.95
C ALA A 40 10.97 4.74 -10.05
N PHE A 41 10.09 3.85 -9.62
CA PHE A 41 8.99 4.17 -8.72
C PHE A 41 9.46 4.65 -7.36
N LEU A 42 10.42 3.97 -6.76
CA LEU A 42 10.99 4.34 -5.45
C LEU A 42 11.76 5.66 -5.49
N SER A 43 12.29 6.04 -6.64
CA SER A 43 13.11 7.24 -6.83
C SER A 43 12.30 8.50 -7.16
N GLN A 44 10.98 8.39 -7.34
CA GLN A 44 10.13 9.54 -7.62
C GLN A 44 10.14 10.51 -6.45
N LYS A 45 10.21 11.81 -6.74
CA LYS A 45 10.17 12.85 -5.72
C LYS A 45 8.89 12.82 -4.89
N ALA A 46 7.78 12.40 -5.51
CA ALA A 46 6.49 12.27 -4.86
C ALA A 46 6.28 10.94 -4.14
N ALA A 47 7.31 10.07 -4.10
CA ALA A 47 7.21 8.76 -3.44
C ALA A 47 7.25 8.89 -1.92
N GLU A 48 6.33 8.18 -1.29
CA GLU A 48 6.31 7.91 0.15
C GLU A 48 6.48 6.42 0.34
N THR A 49 7.58 6.01 0.93
CA THR A 49 7.88 4.58 1.12
C THR A 49 8.23 4.30 2.57
N ILE A 50 7.48 3.37 3.15
CA ILE A 50 7.63 2.95 4.54
C ILE A 50 7.95 1.47 4.54
N VAL A 51 8.98 1.09 5.29
CA VAL A 51 9.38 -0.31 5.44
C VAL A 51 9.14 -0.80 6.87
N ALA A 52 8.83 -2.09 6.99
CA ALA A 52 8.81 -2.81 8.25
C ALA A 52 10.06 -3.71 8.32
N GLU A 53 10.86 -3.51 9.33
CA GLU A 53 12.12 -4.21 9.55
C GLU A 53 12.05 -5.10 10.79
N ARG A 54 12.56 -6.32 10.66
CA ARG A 54 12.78 -7.24 11.78
C ARG A 54 14.14 -7.90 11.60
N ASP A 55 14.94 -7.91 12.64
CA ASP A 55 16.29 -8.52 12.62
C ASP A 55 17.20 -8.04 11.48
N GLY A 56 17.13 -6.73 11.15
CA GLY A 56 17.91 -6.12 10.09
C GLY A 56 17.43 -6.41 8.67
N ARG A 57 16.26 -7.04 8.52
CA ARG A 57 15.65 -7.36 7.23
C ARG A 57 14.36 -6.61 7.02
N VAL A 58 14.15 -6.08 5.83
CA VAL A 58 12.84 -5.57 5.41
C VAL A 58 11.93 -6.75 5.12
N VAL A 59 10.84 -6.87 5.87
CA VAL A 59 9.85 -7.97 5.74
C VAL A 59 8.53 -7.52 5.16
N ALA A 60 8.34 -6.22 5.04
CA ALA A 60 7.18 -5.63 4.38
C ALA A 60 7.48 -4.18 3.99
N PHE A 61 6.80 -3.67 2.99
CA PHE A 61 6.86 -2.25 2.64
C PHE A 61 5.59 -1.80 1.92
N VAL A 62 5.34 -0.50 1.97
CA VAL A 62 4.34 0.18 1.16
C VAL A 62 5.00 1.31 0.40
N LEU A 63 4.70 1.41 -0.88
CA LEU A 63 5.13 2.49 -1.75
C LEU A 63 3.90 3.22 -2.26
N GLY A 64 3.78 4.50 -1.93
CA GLY A 64 2.74 5.37 -2.43
C GLY A 64 3.32 6.59 -3.13
N TRP A 65 2.50 7.20 -3.99
CA TRP A 65 2.80 8.46 -4.66
C TRP A 65 1.72 9.49 -4.36
N ARG A 66 2.13 10.70 -4.08
CA ARG A 66 1.23 11.84 -4.16
C ARG A 66 1.14 12.28 -5.62
N ARG A 67 0.04 11.94 -6.30
CA ARG A 67 -0.19 12.25 -7.70
C ARG A 67 -0.52 13.73 -7.95
N SER A 68 -1.23 14.34 -6.99
CA SER A 68 -1.62 15.73 -7.01
C SER A 68 -1.77 16.24 -5.58
N ASN A 69 -2.23 17.45 -5.40
CA ASN A 69 -2.50 18.01 -4.07
C ASN A 69 -3.59 17.27 -3.31
N THR A 70 -4.48 16.54 -4.02
CA THR A 70 -5.66 15.87 -3.44
C THR A 70 -5.71 14.37 -3.69
N GLU A 71 -4.85 13.84 -4.57
CA GLU A 71 -4.87 12.44 -4.99
C GLU A 71 -3.58 11.71 -4.59
N GLY A 72 -3.74 10.57 -3.94
CA GLY A 72 -2.68 9.63 -3.63
C GLY A 72 -2.86 8.31 -4.37
N HIS A 73 -1.78 7.58 -4.59
CA HIS A 73 -1.80 6.29 -5.26
C HIS A 73 -0.93 5.30 -4.49
N VAL A 74 -1.49 4.16 -4.15
CA VAL A 74 -0.71 3.03 -3.63
C VAL A 74 -0.16 2.26 -4.82
N ILE A 75 1.14 2.34 -5.00
CA ILE A 75 1.83 1.64 -6.11
C ILE A 75 1.97 0.16 -5.79
N THR A 76 2.44 -0.16 -4.59
CA THR A 76 2.52 -1.54 -4.13
C THR A 76 2.54 -1.63 -2.61
N LEU A 77 2.05 -2.74 -2.10
CA LEU A 77 2.06 -3.11 -0.68
C LEU A 77 2.43 -4.58 -0.60
N ASP A 78 3.61 -4.85 -0.10
CA ASP A 78 4.22 -6.17 -0.10
C ASP A 78 4.50 -6.62 1.33
N VAL A 79 4.11 -7.84 1.66
CA VAL A 79 4.40 -8.47 2.95
C VAL A 79 4.98 -9.86 2.69
N ALA A 80 6.17 -10.13 3.23
CA ALA A 80 6.78 -11.44 3.15
C ALA A 80 5.82 -12.54 3.63
N VAL A 81 5.78 -13.67 2.93
CA VAL A 81 4.90 -14.79 3.31
C VAL A 81 5.06 -15.17 4.78
N SER A 82 6.30 -15.20 5.26
CA SER A 82 6.64 -15.51 6.67
C SER A 82 6.15 -14.47 7.69
N ALA A 83 5.81 -13.26 7.23
CA ALA A 83 5.39 -12.14 8.07
C ALA A 83 3.90 -11.78 7.93
N ARG A 84 3.15 -12.55 7.16
CA ARG A 84 1.71 -12.33 6.94
C ARG A 84 0.89 -12.68 8.18
N ARG A 85 -0.36 -12.18 8.22
CA ARG A 85 -1.33 -12.36 9.32
C ARG A 85 -0.86 -11.78 10.66
N GLN A 86 0.04 -10.80 10.64
CA GLN A 86 0.51 -10.07 11.81
C GLN A 86 0.05 -8.60 11.80
N GLY A 87 -0.81 -8.24 10.84
CA GLY A 87 -1.33 -6.88 10.71
C GLY A 87 -0.36 -5.87 10.09
N LEU A 88 0.75 -6.30 9.50
CA LEU A 88 1.77 -5.41 8.93
C LEU A 88 1.25 -4.60 7.73
N GLY A 89 0.53 -5.25 6.83
CA GLY A 89 -0.06 -4.58 5.67
C GLY A 89 -1.01 -3.47 6.08
N ARG A 90 -1.86 -3.71 7.06
CA ARG A 90 -2.76 -2.72 7.61
C ARG A 90 -1.99 -1.55 8.24
N GLN A 91 -1.00 -1.83 9.08
CA GLN A 91 -0.21 -0.79 9.75
C GLN A 91 0.52 0.09 8.74
N LEU A 92 1.12 -0.50 7.71
CA LEU A 92 1.80 0.23 6.64
C LEU A 92 0.82 1.12 5.85
N LEU A 93 -0.32 0.58 5.46
CA LEU A 93 -1.31 1.33 4.68
C LEU A 93 -1.92 2.47 5.50
N VAL A 94 -2.25 2.23 6.77
CA VAL A 94 -2.76 3.26 7.67
C VAL A 94 -1.75 4.39 7.86
N GLU A 95 -0.47 4.08 8.01
CA GLU A 95 0.57 5.10 8.12
C GLU A 95 0.75 5.89 6.82
N LEU A 96 0.70 5.23 5.66
CA LEU A 96 0.74 5.92 4.37
C LEU A 96 -0.45 6.88 4.23
N GLU A 97 -1.66 6.43 4.56
CA GLU A 97 -2.86 7.28 4.53
C GLU A 97 -2.75 8.46 5.48
N ARG A 98 -2.19 8.26 6.68
CA ARG A 98 -1.92 9.34 7.63
C ARG A 98 -1.00 10.41 7.03
N ARG A 99 0.06 10.00 6.35
CA ARG A 99 0.99 10.93 5.67
C ARG A 99 0.32 11.66 4.52
N PHE A 100 -0.49 10.97 3.75
CA PHE A 100 -1.28 11.57 2.68
C PHE A 100 -2.25 12.63 3.22
N ARG A 101 -2.96 12.34 4.30
CA ARG A 101 -3.84 13.33 4.95
C ARG A 101 -3.07 14.56 5.41
N ALA A 102 -1.90 14.38 5.97
CA ALA A 102 -1.08 15.46 6.49
C ALA A 102 -0.66 16.47 5.40
N VAL A 103 -0.61 16.04 4.14
CA VAL A 103 -0.28 16.91 2.99
C VAL A 103 -1.49 17.26 2.11
N GLY A 104 -2.71 16.99 2.60
CA GLY A 104 -3.94 17.42 1.95
C GLY A 104 -4.54 16.42 0.96
N VAL A 105 -4.02 15.21 0.84
CA VAL A 105 -4.61 14.16 0.00
C VAL A 105 -5.97 13.78 0.56
N LYS A 106 -6.98 13.75 -0.31
CA LYS A 106 -8.38 13.45 0.03
C LYS A 106 -8.87 12.13 -0.51
N ARG A 107 -8.19 11.56 -1.49
CA ARG A 107 -8.57 10.31 -2.13
C ARG A 107 -7.34 9.49 -2.46
N VAL A 108 -7.40 8.20 -2.18
CA VAL A 108 -6.34 7.23 -2.50
C VAL A 108 -6.89 6.18 -3.45
N GLN A 109 -6.11 5.85 -4.46
CA GLN A 109 -6.42 4.83 -5.46
C GLN A 109 -5.35 3.75 -5.49
N LEU A 110 -5.73 2.59 -5.94
CA LEU A 110 -4.83 1.46 -6.22
C LEU A 110 -5.42 0.57 -7.30
N GLU A 111 -4.60 -0.29 -7.87
CA GLU A 111 -5.02 -1.35 -8.78
C GLU A 111 -4.65 -2.70 -8.17
N THR A 112 -5.52 -3.68 -8.36
CA THR A 112 -5.29 -5.07 -7.93
C THR A 112 -5.83 -6.03 -8.98
N ALA A 113 -5.11 -7.13 -9.22
CA ALA A 113 -5.58 -8.15 -10.14
C ALA A 113 -6.95 -8.69 -9.72
N VAL A 114 -7.85 -8.86 -10.67
CA VAL A 114 -9.20 -9.39 -10.39
C VAL A 114 -9.17 -10.78 -9.75
N THR A 115 -8.11 -11.52 -9.95
CA THR A 115 -7.88 -12.86 -9.38
C THR A 115 -7.31 -12.83 -7.96
N ASN A 116 -6.82 -11.69 -7.51
CA ASN A 116 -6.25 -11.54 -6.17
C ASN A 116 -7.33 -11.27 -5.13
N ARG A 117 -8.12 -12.28 -4.82
CA ARG A 117 -9.26 -12.17 -3.89
C ARG A 117 -8.84 -11.78 -2.47
N THR A 118 -7.69 -12.26 -2.03
CA THR A 118 -7.14 -11.92 -0.69
C THR A 118 -6.84 -10.43 -0.58
N ALA A 119 -6.19 -9.85 -1.59
CA ALA A 119 -5.91 -8.41 -1.62
C ALA A 119 -7.20 -7.59 -1.71
N ILE A 120 -8.13 -7.97 -2.58
CA ILE A 120 -9.42 -7.28 -2.71
C ILE A 120 -10.14 -7.23 -1.37
N ALA A 121 -10.27 -8.36 -0.69
CA ALA A 121 -10.93 -8.44 0.62
C ALA A 121 -10.19 -7.60 1.68
N PHE A 122 -8.87 -7.60 1.64
CA PHE A 122 -8.02 -6.79 2.51
C PHE A 122 -8.30 -5.29 2.33
N TYR A 123 -8.28 -4.80 1.10
CA TYR A 123 -8.55 -3.40 0.81
C TYR A 123 -10.00 -3.00 1.12
N GLU A 124 -10.97 -3.86 0.82
CA GLU A 124 -12.37 -3.60 1.15
C GLU A 124 -12.58 -3.43 2.67
N ARG A 125 -11.94 -4.26 3.49
CA ARG A 125 -11.97 -4.11 4.96
C ARG A 125 -11.40 -2.79 5.44
N LEU A 126 -10.49 -2.19 4.68
CA LEU A 126 -9.89 -0.89 5.01
C LEU A 126 -10.60 0.30 4.37
N GLY A 127 -11.76 0.05 3.76
CA GLY A 127 -12.64 1.09 3.23
C GLY A 127 -12.44 1.42 1.76
N TYR A 128 -11.64 0.66 1.03
CA TYR A 128 -11.50 0.79 -0.41
C TYR A 128 -12.67 0.13 -1.11
N ARG A 129 -13.11 0.70 -2.22
CA ARG A 129 -14.20 0.19 -3.06
C ARG A 129 -13.74 0.08 -4.50
N LYS A 130 -14.24 -0.92 -5.22
CA LYS A 130 -14.06 -1.05 -6.66
C LYS A 130 -14.76 0.12 -7.35
N VAL A 131 -14.03 0.86 -8.17
CA VAL A 131 -14.55 2.03 -8.90
C VAL A 131 -14.48 1.86 -10.42
N ALA A 132 -13.62 0.98 -10.93
CA ALA A 132 -13.52 0.66 -12.34
C ALA A 132 -12.91 -0.72 -12.57
N HIS A 133 -13.34 -1.37 -13.65
CA HIS A 133 -12.68 -2.56 -14.18
C HIS A 133 -11.70 -2.13 -15.26
N LEU A 134 -10.46 -2.57 -15.18
CA LEU A 134 -9.39 -2.21 -16.11
C LEU A 134 -9.01 -3.43 -16.94
N ASP A 135 -9.51 -3.48 -18.17
CA ASP A 135 -9.23 -4.58 -19.07
C ASP A 135 -7.74 -4.65 -19.42
N ARG A 136 -7.16 -5.83 -19.28
CA ARG A 136 -5.77 -6.12 -19.66
C ARG A 136 -4.74 -5.15 -19.05
N TYR A 137 -5.00 -4.66 -17.85
CA TYR A 137 -4.14 -3.69 -17.17
C TYR A 137 -2.70 -4.18 -17.04
N TYR A 138 -2.51 -5.47 -16.71
CA TYR A 138 -1.20 -6.09 -16.59
C TYR A 138 -0.71 -6.76 -17.89
N GLY A 139 -1.45 -6.63 -18.99
CA GLY A 139 -1.20 -7.36 -20.22
C GLY A 139 -1.63 -8.83 -20.15
N LEU A 140 -1.42 -9.59 -21.23
CA LEU A 140 -1.65 -11.06 -21.30
C LEU A 140 -3.03 -11.52 -20.78
N GLY A 141 -4.09 -10.70 -20.92
CA GLY A 141 -5.43 -11.02 -20.42
C GLY A 141 -5.60 -10.85 -18.91
N LEU A 142 -4.64 -10.30 -18.21
CA LEU A 142 -4.72 -10.04 -16.78
C LEU A 142 -5.44 -8.71 -16.53
N HIS A 143 -6.67 -8.80 -16.03
CA HIS A 143 -7.50 -7.65 -15.69
C HIS A 143 -7.25 -7.17 -14.27
N ALA A 144 -7.54 -5.91 -14.01
CA ALA A 144 -7.45 -5.32 -12.68
C ALA A 144 -8.75 -4.64 -12.26
N TRP A 145 -8.95 -4.56 -10.96
CA TRP A 145 -9.87 -3.60 -10.36
C TRP A 145 -9.09 -2.34 -10.00
N LYS A 146 -9.62 -1.19 -10.38
CA LYS A 146 -9.26 0.06 -9.74
C LYS A 146 -10.11 0.21 -8.49
N MET A 147 -9.45 0.44 -7.36
CA MET A 147 -10.09 0.65 -6.08
C MET A 147 -9.75 2.02 -5.53
N ALA A 148 -10.65 2.61 -4.79
CA ALA A 148 -10.45 3.95 -4.23
C ALA A 148 -11.08 4.07 -2.83
N LYS A 149 -10.50 4.97 -2.05
CA LYS A 149 -10.97 5.36 -0.72
C LYS A 149 -10.89 6.87 -0.58
N THR A 150 -11.95 7.48 -0.08
CA THR A 150 -11.93 8.87 0.35
C THR A 150 -11.35 8.93 1.76
N LEU A 151 -10.33 9.78 1.95
CA LEU A 151 -9.76 10.03 3.26
C LEU A 151 -10.55 11.15 3.94
N ASP A 152 -11.12 10.85 5.11
CA ASP A 152 -11.74 11.87 5.93
C ASP A 152 -10.68 12.82 6.47
N GLY A 153 -11.00 14.11 6.53
CA GLY A 153 -10.15 15.12 7.16
C GLY A 153 -9.89 14.74 8.63
N THR A 154 -8.67 15.06 9.09
CA THR A 154 -8.15 14.82 10.44
C THR A 154 -9.21 14.56 11.49
N GLY A 155 -9.32 13.35 11.97
CA GLY A 155 -9.80 12.87 13.27
C GLY A 155 -10.70 13.72 14.17
N GLN A 156 -11.65 14.44 13.64
CA GLN A 156 -12.80 14.85 14.42
C GLN A 156 -13.85 13.75 14.26
N ARG A 157 -13.91 12.88 15.27
CA ARG A 157 -15.13 12.13 15.51
C ARG A 157 -16.24 13.18 15.64
N THR A 158 -17.06 13.31 14.62
CA THR A 158 -18.37 13.93 14.78
C THR A 158 -19.15 13.04 15.73
N ILE A 159 -19.18 13.42 16.97
CA ILE A 159 -20.18 12.91 17.91
C ILE A 159 -21.49 13.47 17.38
N THR A 160 -22.25 12.65 16.68
CA THR A 160 -23.62 12.96 16.33
C THR A 160 -24.39 13.02 17.66
N PRO A 161 -24.99 14.15 18.02
CA PRO A 161 -25.84 14.17 19.21
C PRO A 161 -27.05 13.28 18.94
N SER A 162 -27.26 12.32 19.83
CA SER A 162 -28.48 11.51 19.83
C SER A 162 -29.68 12.46 19.94
N PRO A 163 -30.73 12.29 19.12
CA PRO A 163 -31.94 13.06 19.30
C PRO A 163 -32.51 12.70 20.66
N ARG A 164 -32.67 13.70 21.53
CA ARG A 164 -33.45 13.55 22.74
C ARG A 164 -34.91 13.48 22.34
N GLU A 165 -35.61 12.47 22.86
CA GLU A 165 -37.05 12.38 22.89
C GLU A 165 -37.67 13.59 23.64
#